data_c28d732fc99808c0878ca83cc2985e36
#
_entry.id   c28d732fc99808c0878ca83cc2985e36
#
_cell.length_a   1.000
_cell.length_b   1.000
_cell.length_c   1.000
_cell.angle_alpha   90.00
_cell.angle_beta   90.00
_cell.angle_gamma   90.00
#
_symmetry.space_group_name_H-M   'P 1'
#
loop_
_entity.id
_entity.type
_entity.pdbx_description
1 polymer ?
#
loop_
_entity_poly.entity_id
_entity_poly.type
_entity_poly.pdbx_seq_one_letter_code
_entity_poly.pdbx_strand_id
1 'polypeptide(L)'
;DLYKYGERITDEQLQKVKDAVSCHDVVNMQYTSGTTGFPKGVMLTHYNIVNNGLMIGDRLKFTPRDRLCIHVPFFHCFGLVLAIMACLTHGSTMVPLLWFTPMKALHTIEYEKCTAVHGVPTMFIAMLEHRDFKKYDTSSLRTGIMAGSTCPEKVMRQVVEEMHMTEITSVYGQTEASPGCTQTFADDPLEKRVTTVGKQY
;
A
#
# COMPACT_ATOMS: atom_id res chain seq x y z
N ASP A 1 -8.33 -0.85 27.28
CA ASP A 1 -7.04 -1.40 27.64
C ASP A 1 -6.97 -2.89 27.26
N LEU A 2 -6.61 -3.17 25.99
CA LEU A 2 -6.62 -4.52 25.40
C LEU A 2 -5.68 -5.48 26.15
N TYR A 3 -4.55 -5.02 26.66
CA TYR A 3 -3.61 -5.86 27.40
C TYR A 3 -4.23 -6.44 28.66
N LYS A 4 -4.98 -5.62 29.45
CA LYS A 4 -5.69 -6.11 30.64
C LYS A 4 -6.77 -7.14 30.34
N TYR A 5 -7.41 -7.02 29.16
CA TYR A 5 -8.36 -8.05 28.72
C TYR A 5 -7.63 -9.31 28.28
N GLY A 6 -6.46 -9.19 27.64
CA GLY A 6 -5.62 -10.29 27.21
C GLY A 6 -5.15 -11.17 28.38
N GLU A 7 -4.84 -10.58 29.53
CA GLU A 7 -4.42 -11.31 30.75
C GLU A 7 -5.45 -12.33 31.26
N ARG A 8 -6.71 -12.19 30.83
CA ARG A 8 -7.83 -13.09 31.23
C ARG A 8 -8.06 -14.23 30.25
N ILE A 9 -7.34 -14.25 29.14
CA ILE A 9 -7.48 -15.25 28.09
C ILE A 9 -6.33 -16.25 28.20
N THR A 10 -6.66 -17.54 28.33
CA THR A 10 -5.64 -18.59 28.35
C THR A 10 -5.17 -18.92 26.93
N ASP A 11 -3.94 -19.45 26.82
CA ASP A 11 -3.41 -19.90 25.53
C ASP A 11 -4.31 -20.95 24.86
N GLU A 12 -4.95 -21.82 25.66
CA GLU A 12 -5.89 -22.82 25.17
C GLU A 12 -7.16 -22.17 24.56
N GLN A 13 -7.71 -21.14 25.24
CA GLN A 13 -8.84 -20.39 24.70
C GLN A 13 -8.49 -19.68 23.41
N LEU A 14 -7.32 -19.07 23.36
CA LEU A 14 -6.81 -18.42 22.15
C LEU A 14 -6.61 -19.43 21.02
N GLN A 15 -6.00 -20.58 21.31
CA GLN A 15 -5.76 -21.63 20.32
C GLN A 15 -7.07 -22.17 19.74
N LYS A 16 -8.07 -22.41 20.59
CA LYS A 16 -9.40 -22.85 20.14
C LYS A 16 -10.05 -21.87 19.15
N VAL A 17 -9.89 -20.55 19.38
CA VAL A 17 -10.40 -19.54 18.44
C VAL A 17 -9.60 -19.56 17.14
N LYS A 18 -8.28 -19.68 17.22
CA LYS A 18 -7.41 -19.78 16.02
C LYS A 18 -7.76 -20.99 15.15
N ASP A 19 -7.99 -22.14 15.79
CA ASP A 19 -8.31 -23.39 15.09
C ASP A 19 -9.69 -23.35 14.42
N ALA A 20 -10.59 -22.49 14.89
CA ALA A 20 -11.91 -22.30 14.30
C ALA A 20 -11.94 -21.37 13.09
N VAL A 21 -10.88 -20.58 12.87
CA VAL A 21 -10.82 -19.62 11.76
C VAL A 21 -10.50 -20.31 10.44
N SER A 22 -11.35 -20.07 9.43
CA SER A 22 -11.12 -20.50 8.05
C SER A 22 -10.54 -19.35 7.21
N CYS A 23 -9.70 -19.68 6.24
CA CYS A 23 -9.24 -18.67 5.27
C CYS A 23 -10.37 -18.04 4.44
N HIS A 24 -11.54 -18.70 4.39
CA HIS A 24 -12.75 -18.20 3.73
C HIS A 24 -13.66 -17.37 4.64
N ASP A 25 -13.33 -17.25 5.93
CA ASP A 25 -14.08 -16.36 6.82
C ASP A 25 -13.85 -14.89 6.44
N VAL A 26 -14.91 -14.09 6.60
CA VAL A 26 -14.85 -12.65 6.41
C VAL A 26 -14.05 -12.03 7.54
N VAL A 27 -12.93 -11.40 7.21
CA VAL A 27 -12.03 -10.74 8.18
C VAL A 27 -12.14 -9.23 8.16
N ASN A 28 -12.62 -8.66 7.05
CA ASN A 28 -12.70 -7.22 6.89
C ASN A 28 -13.97 -6.84 6.12
N MET A 29 -14.60 -5.74 6.54
CA MET A 29 -15.71 -5.12 5.81
C MET A 29 -15.36 -3.66 5.54
N GLN A 30 -15.34 -3.29 4.27
CA GLN A 30 -15.07 -1.92 3.85
C GLN A 30 -16.27 -1.32 3.13
N TYR A 31 -16.66 -0.13 3.57
CA TYR A 31 -17.77 0.58 2.95
C TYR A 31 -17.30 1.41 1.77
N THR A 32 -18.00 1.25 0.64
CA THR A 32 -17.81 2.07 -0.56
C THR A 32 -19.01 3.00 -0.76
N SER A 33 -18.80 4.12 -1.43
CA SER A 33 -19.84 5.15 -1.65
C SER A 33 -21.02 4.70 -2.50
N GLY A 34 -20.94 3.55 -3.15
CA GLY A 34 -22.00 2.99 -3.98
C GLY A 34 -22.57 3.94 -5.05
N THR A 35 -22.76 3.48 -6.26
CA THR A 35 -23.34 4.25 -7.37
C THR A 35 -24.84 4.53 -7.18
N THR A 36 -25.51 3.86 -6.25
CA THR A 36 -26.96 3.89 -6.01
C THR A 36 -27.39 4.72 -4.77
N GLY A 37 -26.46 5.49 -4.18
CA GLY A 37 -26.75 6.41 -3.08
C GLY A 37 -26.59 5.83 -1.67
N PHE A 38 -26.61 4.51 -1.47
CA PHE A 38 -26.34 3.89 -0.18
C PHE A 38 -24.93 3.25 -0.16
N PRO A 39 -24.16 3.42 0.94
CA PRO A 39 -22.88 2.75 1.10
C PRO A 39 -23.05 1.23 1.03
N LYS A 40 -22.14 0.55 0.33
CA LYS A 40 -22.08 -0.90 0.23
C LYS A 40 -20.96 -1.43 1.13
N GLY A 41 -21.28 -2.40 2.00
CA GLY A 41 -20.29 -3.11 2.82
C GLY A 41 -19.66 -4.24 2.00
N VAL A 42 -18.45 -4.04 1.54
CA VAL A 42 -17.69 -5.06 0.82
C VAL A 42 -17.06 -6.00 1.83
N MET A 43 -17.44 -7.27 1.80
CA MET A 43 -16.91 -8.33 2.66
C MET A 43 -15.68 -8.95 2.03
N LEU A 44 -14.55 -8.89 2.71
CA LEU A 44 -13.28 -9.46 2.28
C LEU A 44 -12.86 -10.60 3.22
N THR A 45 -12.48 -11.73 2.65
CA THR A 45 -12.01 -12.89 3.42
C THR A 45 -10.52 -12.81 3.69
N HIS A 46 -10.01 -13.62 4.62
CA HIS A 46 -8.56 -13.80 4.81
C HIS A 46 -7.89 -14.19 3.50
N TYR A 47 -8.48 -15.13 2.76
CA TYR A 47 -7.97 -15.58 1.46
C TYR A 47 -7.79 -14.41 0.48
N ASN A 48 -8.78 -13.54 0.38
CA ASN A 48 -8.73 -12.39 -0.52
C ASN A 48 -7.57 -11.43 -0.18
N ILE A 49 -7.54 -10.94 1.07
CA ILE A 49 -6.59 -9.87 1.43
C ILE A 49 -5.15 -10.36 1.51
N VAL A 50 -4.93 -11.59 1.99
CA VAL A 50 -3.57 -12.15 2.11
C VAL A 50 -2.98 -12.44 0.73
N ASN A 51 -3.73 -13.11 -0.16
CA ASN A 51 -3.23 -13.40 -1.51
C ASN A 51 -3.03 -12.14 -2.33
N ASN A 52 -3.95 -11.16 -2.24
CA ASN A 52 -3.77 -9.90 -2.95
C ASN A 52 -2.54 -9.14 -2.44
N GLY A 53 -2.33 -9.08 -1.11
CA GLY A 53 -1.13 -8.50 -0.52
C GLY A 53 0.16 -9.19 -0.96
N LEU A 54 0.16 -10.54 -1.03
CA LEU A 54 1.28 -11.32 -1.53
C LEU A 54 1.62 -10.96 -2.98
N MET A 55 0.63 -10.99 -3.89
CA MET A 55 0.82 -10.68 -5.30
C MET A 55 1.32 -9.24 -5.52
N ILE A 56 0.84 -8.29 -4.72
CA ILE A 56 1.31 -6.90 -4.74
C ILE A 56 2.79 -6.82 -4.37
N GLY A 57 3.17 -7.44 -3.26
CA GLY A 57 4.54 -7.41 -2.78
C GLY A 57 5.51 -8.10 -3.74
N ASP A 58 5.11 -9.23 -4.36
CA ASP A 58 5.88 -9.90 -5.42
C ASP A 58 6.16 -8.95 -6.60
N ARG A 59 5.13 -8.22 -7.06
CA ARG A 59 5.28 -7.24 -8.17
C ARG A 59 6.19 -6.07 -7.82
N LEU A 60 6.24 -5.67 -6.55
CA LEU A 60 7.13 -4.64 -6.02
C LEU A 60 8.53 -5.19 -5.68
N LYS A 61 8.72 -6.51 -5.78
CA LYS A 61 9.95 -7.21 -5.36
C LYS A 61 10.30 -6.87 -3.91
N PHE A 62 9.29 -6.87 -3.03
CA PHE A 62 9.51 -6.60 -1.61
C PHE A 62 10.33 -7.71 -0.94
N THR A 63 11.15 -7.31 0.00
CA THR A 63 12.03 -8.16 0.80
C THR A 63 12.02 -7.69 2.26
N PRO A 64 12.53 -8.47 3.21
CA PRO A 64 12.68 -8.02 4.60
C PRO A 64 13.58 -6.78 4.80
N ARG A 65 14.32 -6.36 3.76
CA ARG A 65 15.14 -5.14 3.79
C ARG A 65 14.35 -3.89 3.42
N ASP A 66 13.16 -4.06 2.85
CA ASP A 66 12.34 -2.93 2.42
C ASP A 66 11.63 -2.26 3.59
N ARG A 67 11.48 -0.96 3.46
CA ARG A 67 10.83 -0.08 4.44
C ARG A 67 9.81 0.78 3.70
N LEU A 68 8.53 0.50 3.94
CA LEU A 68 7.43 1.20 3.25
C LEU A 68 6.93 2.36 4.08
N CYS A 69 7.07 3.58 3.58
CA CYS A 69 6.38 4.76 4.11
C CYS A 69 4.88 4.67 3.78
N ILE A 70 4.03 4.57 4.81
CA ILE A 70 2.60 4.39 4.64
C ILE A 70 1.87 5.63 5.14
N HIS A 71 1.38 6.44 4.22
CA HIS A 71 0.57 7.62 4.49
C HIS A 71 -0.85 7.53 3.88
N VAL A 72 -1.15 6.41 3.24
CA VAL A 72 -2.51 6.07 2.79
C VAL A 72 -3.32 5.50 3.94
N PRO A 73 -4.64 5.79 4.03
CA PRO A 73 -5.45 5.40 5.18
C PRO A 73 -5.57 3.88 5.37
N PHE A 74 -5.41 3.39 6.60
CA PHE A 74 -5.54 1.96 6.92
C PHE A 74 -6.97 1.43 6.85
N PHE A 75 -7.97 2.32 6.97
CA PHE A 75 -9.38 1.95 6.80
C PHE A 75 -9.78 1.82 5.32
N HIS A 76 -8.90 2.10 4.38
CA HIS A 76 -9.08 1.89 2.95
C HIS A 76 -8.22 0.71 2.48
N CYS A 77 -8.72 -0.05 1.50
CA CYS A 77 -8.01 -1.22 0.97
C CYS A 77 -6.62 -0.90 0.42
N PHE A 78 -6.36 0.32 -0.02
CA PHE A 78 -5.02 0.75 -0.43
C PHE A 78 -4.03 0.67 0.76
N GLY A 79 -4.40 1.18 1.92
CA GLY A 79 -3.55 1.08 3.11
C GLY A 79 -3.53 -0.32 3.72
N LEU A 80 -4.71 -0.97 3.85
CA LEU A 80 -4.80 -2.29 4.46
C LEU A 80 -4.13 -3.37 3.62
N VAL A 81 -4.45 -3.48 2.35
CA VAL A 81 -3.99 -4.62 1.53
C VAL A 81 -2.72 -4.29 0.76
N LEU A 82 -2.72 -3.20 -0.04
CA LEU A 82 -1.56 -2.87 -0.87
C LEU A 82 -0.35 -2.42 -0.04
N ALA A 83 -0.54 -1.97 1.22
CA ALA A 83 0.57 -1.60 2.08
C ALA A 83 0.77 -2.61 3.22
N ILE A 84 -0.16 -2.75 4.18
CA ILE A 84 0.04 -3.60 5.37
C ILE A 84 0.21 -5.06 4.99
N MET A 85 -0.71 -5.64 4.21
CA MET A 85 -0.61 -7.05 3.83
C MET A 85 0.60 -7.33 2.94
N ALA A 86 0.94 -6.45 2.01
CA ALA A 86 2.15 -6.59 1.21
C ALA A 86 3.43 -6.59 2.06
N CYS A 87 3.50 -5.74 3.09
CA CYS A 87 4.63 -5.75 4.03
C CYS A 87 4.65 -7.04 4.87
N LEU A 88 3.50 -7.46 5.42
CA LEU A 88 3.43 -8.66 6.28
C LEU A 88 3.83 -9.92 5.53
N THR A 89 3.37 -10.09 4.30
CA THR A 89 3.67 -11.29 3.50
C THR A 89 5.13 -11.38 3.07
N HIS A 90 5.85 -10.26 3.05
CA HIS A 90 7.27 -10.18 2.64
C HIS A 90 8.25 -9.88 3.79
N GLY A 91 7.73 -9.75 5.03
CA GLY A 91 8.56 -9.38 6.18
C GLY A 91 9.14 -7.97 6.11
N SER A 92 8.58 -7.09 5.26
CA SER A 92 9.05 -5.72 5.09
C SER A 92 8.64 -4.84 6.27
N THR A 93 9.42 -3.80 6.54
CA THR A 93 9.14 -2.85 7.62
C THR A 93 8.04 -1.86 7.22
N MET A 94 7.03 -1.71 8.06
CA MET A 94 6.02 -0.69 7.93
C MET A 94 6.45 0.59 8.68
N VAL A 95 6.40 1.73 8.00
CA VAL A 95 6.69 3.06 8.56
C VAL A 95 5.43 3.93 8.40
N PRO A 96 4.45 3.82 9.31
CA PRO A 96 3.17 4.49 9.17
C PRO A 96 3.23 5.96 9.59
N LEU A 97 2.53 6.82 8.84
CA LEU A 97 2.23 8.19 9.21
C LEU A 97 0.77 8.31 9.66
N LEU A 98 0.53 9.01 10.77
CA LEU A 98 -0.83 9.19 11.26
C LEU A 98 -1.72 9.95 10.26
N TRP A 99 -1.15 10.94 9.57
CA TRP A 99 -1.78 11.65 8.44
C TRP A 99 -0.72 12.19 7.49
N PHE A 100 -1.10 12.29 6.23
CA PHE A 100 -0.25 12.81 5.18
C PHE A 100 -0.09 14.34 5.29
N THR A 101 1.16 14.80 5.24
CA THR A 101 1.57 16.11 4.73
C THR A 101 2.84 15.91 3.94
N PRO A 102 3.10 16.70 2.87
CA PRO A 102 4.31 16.54 2.05
C PRO A 102 5.58 16.56 2.88
N MET A 103 5.69 17.53 3.80
CA MET A 103 6.83 17.69 4.68
C MET A 103 7.06 16.45 5.57
N LYS A 104 6.00 15.93 6.20
CA LYS A 104 6.12 14.74 7.06
C LYS A 104 6.52 13.52 6.25
N ALA A 105 5.94 13.33 5.07
CA ALA A 105 6.27 12.21 4.21
C ALA A 105 7.74 12.27 3.77
N LEU A 106 8.21 13.42 3.27
CA LEU A 106 9.60 13.62 2.87
C LEU A 106 10.58 13.43 4.03
N HIS A 107 10.29 14.02 5.20
CA HIS A 107 11.11 13.85 6.39
C HIS A 107 11.16 12.37 6.82
N THR A 108 10.04 11.67 6.80
CA THR A 108 9.99 10.24 7.19
C THR A 108 10.76 9.38 6.20
N ILE A 109 10.64 9.65 4.89
CA ILE A 109 11.40 8.94 3.86
C ILE A 109 12.90 9.07 4.12
N GLU A 110 13.37 10.29 4.36
CA GLU A 110 14.78 10.56 4.65
C GLU A 110 15.25 9.94 5.97
N TYR A 111 14.52 10.21 7.06
CA TYR A 111 14.92 9.80 8.41
C TYR A 111 14.91 8.28 8.59
N GLU A 112 13.86 7.61 8.11
CA GLU A 112 13.68 6.16 8.22
C GLU A 112 14.36 5.40 7.07
N LYS A 113 14.98 6.12 6.11
CA LYS A 113 15.55 5.52 4.89
C LYS A 113 14.57 4.58 4.19
N CYS A 114 13.35 5.08 3.98
CA CYS A 114 12.32 4.29 3.33
C CYS A 114 12.74 3.93 1.90
N THR A 115 12.50 2.67 1.52
CA THR A 115 12.80 2.15 0.16
C THR A 115 11.60 2.19 -0.76
N ALA A 116 10.42 2.37 -0.18
CA ALA A 116 9.15 2.38 -0.91
C ALA A 116 8.18 3.42 -0.33
N VAL A 117 7.30 3.94 -1.20
CA VAL A 117 6.18 4.78 -0.82
C VAL A 117 4.98 4.54 -1.73
N HIS A 118 3.79 4.45 -1.13
CA HIS A 118 2.53 4.32 -1.85
C HIS A 118 1.73 5.60 -1.75
N GLY A 119 1.07 6.01 -2.84
CA GLY A 119 0.24 7.19 -2.80
C GLY A 119 -0.67 7.35 -4.02
N VAL A 120 -1.60 8.28 -3.90
CA VAL A 120 -2.36 8.77 -5.04
C VAL A 120 -1.55 9.86 -5.76
N PRO A 121 -1.81 10.13 -7.06
CA PRO A 121 -1.04 11.12 -7.82
C PRO A 121 -0.89 12.49 -7.13
N THR A 122 -1.96 12.97 -6.49
CA THR A 122 -1.94 14.26 -5.78
C THR A 122 -0.97 14.31 -4.60
N MET A 123 -0.71 13.17 -3.95
CA MET A 123 0.29 13.08 -2.87
C MET A 123 1.72 13.22 -3.43
N PHE A 124 2.01 12.55 -4.54
CA PHE A 124 3.30 12.69 -5.22
C PHE A 124 3.53 14.12 -5.75
N ILE A 125 2.51 14.72 -6.38
CA ILE A 125 2.56 16.12 -6.82
C ILE A 125 2.87 17.03 -5.63
N ALA A 126 2.15 16.87 -4.53
CA ALA A 126 2.34 17.71 -3.34
C ALA A 126 3.76 17.57 -2.73
N MET A 127 4.37 16.37 -2.79
CA MET A 127 5.75 16.17 -2.35
C MET A 127 6.74 16.83 -3.32
N LEU A 128 6.59 16.63 -4.63
CA LEU A 128 7.47 17.19 -5.67
C LEU A 128 7.43 18.73 -5.70
N GLU A 129 6.22 19.31 -5.52
CA GLU A 129 6.02 20.77 -5.52
C GLU A 129 6.32 21.42 -4.17
N HIS A 130 6.68 20.65 -3.15
CA HIS A 130 7.00 21.23 -1.84
C HIS A 130 8.26 22.10 -1.95
N ARG A 131 8.18 23.35 -1.48
CA ARG A 131 9.25 24.34 -1.59
C ARG A 131 10.62 23.86 -1.08
N ASP A 132 10.62 22.95 -0.12
CA ASP A 132 11.82 22.38 0.49
C ASP A 132 12.13 20.96 -0.03
N PHE A 133 11.46 20.47 -1.08
CA PHE A 133 11.64 19.12 -1.60
C PHE A 133 13.11 18.75 -1.79
N LYS A 134 13.88 19.65 -2.43
CA LYS A 134 15.31 19.44 -2.72
C LYS A 134 16.22 19.43 -1.49
N LYS A 135 15.69 19.70 -0.30
CA LYS A 135 16.44 19.63 0.97
C LYS A 135 16.37 18.22 1.58
N TYR A 136 15.46 17.38 1.11
CA TYR A 136 15.28 16.02 1.61
C TYR A 136 15.99 14.99 0.73
N ASP A 137 16.67 14.05 1.37
CA ASP A 137 17.30 12.92 0.70
C ASP A 137 16.28 11.80 0.44
N THR A 138 15.87 11.62 -0.80
CA THR A 138 14.99 10.55 -1.25
C THR A 138 15.72 9.41 -1.95
N SER A 139 17.06 9.39 -1.93
CA SER A 139 17.90 8.42 -2.66
C SER A 139 17.74 6.98 -2.19
N SER A 140 17.16 6.76 -1.00
CA SER A 140 16.83 5.41 -0.51
C SER A 140 15.61 4.79 -1.20
N LEU A 141 14.75 5.60 -1.82
CA LEU A 141 13.56 5.09 -2.52
C LEU A 141 13.97 4.33 -3.79
N ARG A 142 13.27 3.25 -4.08
CA ARG A 142 13.39 2.49 -5.31
C ARG A 142 12.03 2.18 -5.95
N THR A 143 11.00 1.89 -5.15
CA THR A 143 9.72 1.35 -5.61
C THR A 143 8.52 1.93 -4.88
N GLY A 144 7.34 1.54 -5.28
CA GLY A 144 6.07 1.91 -4.68
C GLY A 144 4.93 1.82 -5.67
N ILE A 145 3.77 2.30 -5.24
CA ILE A 145 2.54 2.29 -6.04
C ILE A 145 2.01 3.71 -6.20
N MET A 146 1.73 4.10 -7.45
CA MET A 146 0.85 5.22 -7.74
C MET A 146 -0.47 4.67 -8.26
N ALA A 147 -1.57 4.94 -7.55
CA ALA A 147 -2.89 4.38 -7.87
C ALA A 147 -4.03 5.24 -7.31
N GLY A 148 -5.28 4.74 -7.43
CA GLY A 148 -6.48 5.40 -6.89
C GLY A 148 -7.14 6.42 -7.82
N SER A 149 -6.47 6.80 -8.88
CA SER A 149 -6.99 7.58 -10.01
C SER A 149 -6.08 7.36 -11.23
N THR A 150 -6.41 7.98 -12.36
CA THR A 150 -5.49 7.99 -13.52
C THR A 150 -4.14 8.59 -13.11
N CYS A 151 -3.06 7.84 -13.31
CA CYS A 151 -1.70 8.25 -12.99
C CYS A 151 -1.15 9.11 -14.16
N PRO A 152 -0.91 10.43 -13.95
CA PRO A 152 -0.40 11.26 -15.01
C PRO A 152 1.02 10.84 -15.38
N GLU A 153 1.27 10.59 -16.66
CA GLU A 153 2.58 10.17 -17.17
C GLU A 153 3.70 11.11 -16.72
N LYS A 154 3.48 12.42 -16.84
CA LYS A 154 4.44 13.42 -16.40
C LYS A 154 4.84 13.27 -14.94
N VAL A 155 3.87 13.03 -14.06
CA VAL A 155 4.13 12.88 -12.62
C VAL A 155 4.90 11.60 -12.34
N MET A 156 4.55 10.50 -12.99
CA MET A 156 5.30 9.25 -12.84
C MET A 156 6.76 9.39 -13.30
N ARG A 157 7.01 10.09 -14.42
CA ARG A 157 8.39 10.38 -14.89
C ARG A 157 9.15 11.22 -13.87
N GLN A 158 8.53 12.27 -13.33
CA GLN A 158 9.15 13.11 -12.30
C GLN A 158 9.48 12.29 -11.02
N VAL A 159 8.59 11.41 -10.59
CA VAL A 159 8.82 10.53 -9.43
C VAL A 159 10.02 9.61 -9.66
N VAL A 160 10.16 9.06 -10.88
CA VAL A 160 11.33 8.26 -11.25
C VAL A 160 12.62 9.10 -11.23
N GLU A 161 12.59 10.28 -11.81
CA GLU A 161 13.78 11.12 -12.00
C GLU A 161 14.19 11.87 -10.73
N GLU A 162 13.21 12.43 -9.99
CA GLU A 162 13.48 13.35 -8.88
C GLU A 162 13.36 12.68 -7.51
N MET A 163 12.55 11.60 -7.38
CA MET A 163 12.40 10.83 -6.13
C MET A 163 13.14 9.48 -6.15
N HIS A 164 13.88 9.17 -7.21
CA HIS A 164 14.67 7.95 -7.39
C HIS A 164 13.85 6.63 -7.43
N MET A 165 12.54 6.71 -7.62
CA MET A 165 11.64 5.55 -7.63
C MET A 165 11.65 4.84 -9.00
N THR A 166 12.82 4.33 -9.39
CA THR A 166 13.02 3.71 -10.71
C THR A 166 12.14 2.50 -10.98
N GLU A 167 11.62 1.88 -9.92
CA GLU A 167 10.76 0.69 -9.94
C GLU A 167 9.31 0.98 -9.53
N ILE A 168 8.86 2.25 -9.60
CA ILE A 168 7.46 2.59 -9.27
C ILE A 168 6.51 1.85 -10.21
N THR A 169 5.37 1.39 -9.67
CA THR A 169 4.34 0.66 -10.42
C THR A 169 3.00 1.40 -10.40
N SER A 170 2.18 1.12 -11.42
CA SER A 170 0.78 1.54 -11.46
C SER A 170 -0.13 0.37 -11.17
N VAL A 171 -1.20 0.60 -10.39
CA VAL A 171 -2.19 -0.42 -10.01
C VAL A 171 -3.58 0.07 -10.37
N TYR A 172 -4.36 -0.77 -11.06
CA TYR A 172 -5.80 -0.63 -11.17
C TYR A 172 -6.48 -1.60 -10.22
N GLY A 173 -7.50 -1.11 -9.53
CA GLY A 173 -8.25 -1.93 -8.58
C GLY A 173 -9.52 -1.27 -8.07
N GLN A 174 -10.28 -2.06 -7.34
CA GLN A 174 -11.51 -1.65 -6.66
C GLN A 174 -11.67 -2.47 -5.38
N THR A 175 -12.35 -1.94 -4.38
CA THR A 175 -12.48 -2.60 -3.07
C THR A 175 -13.03 -4.02 -3.21
N GLU A 176 -14.00 -4.23 -4.11
CA GLU A 176 -14.63 -5.52 -4.40
C GLU A 176 -13.66 -6.57 -4.96
N ALA A 177 -12.51 -6.16 -5.49
CA ALA A 177 -11.47 -7.06 -6.03
C ALA A 177 -10.31 -7.30 -5.05
N SER A 178 -10.37 -6.81 -3.83
CA SER A 178 -9.46 -7.11 -2.70
C SER A 178 -8.11 -6.37 -2.57
N PRO A 179 -7.82 -5.19 -3.13
CA PRO A 179 -8.44 -4.44 -4.21
C PRO A 179 -7.72 -4.57 -5.56
N GLY A 180 -6.48 -5.06 -5.62
CA GLY A 180 -5.67 -5.07 -6.83
C GLY A 180 -6.22 -6.02 -7.89
N CYS A 181 -6.53 -5.49 -9.07
CA CYS A 181 -6.93 -6.28 -10.25
C CYS A 181 -5.76 -6.49 -11.19
N THR A 182 -5.04 -5.41 -11.48
CA THR A 182 -3.86 -5.42 -12.37
C THR A 182 -2.77 -4.51 -11.80
N GLN A 183 -1.52 -4.82 -12.16
CA GLN A 183 -0.36 -4.01 -11.81
C GLN A 183 0.71 -4.13 -12.89
N THR A 184 1.46 -3.07 -13.12
CA THR A 184 2.69 -3.13 -13.91
C THR A 184 3.79 -3.82 -13.09
N PHE A 185 4.79 -4.39 -13.75
CA PHE A 185 5.96 -4.97 -13.08
C PHE A 185 7.00 -3.87 -12.80
N ALA A 186 7.77 -4.03 -11.74
CA ALA A 186 8.86 -3.12 -11.38
C ALA A 186 9.94 -3.04 -12.47
N ASP A 187 10.15 -4.13 -13.22
CA ASP A 187 11.08 -4.23 -14.34
C ASP A 187 10.47 -4.00 -15.72
N ASP A 188 9.17 -3.67 -15.81
CA ASP A 188 8.59 -3.22 -17.07
C ASP A 188 9.29 -1.92 -17.54
N PRO A 189 9.49 -1.73 -18.84
CA PRO A 189 9.95 -0.44 -19.36
C PRO A 189 9.09 0.71 -18.85
N LEU A 190 9.72 1.87 -18.55
CA LEU A 190 9.01 3.03 -18.00
C LEU A 190 7.80 3.41 -18.86
N GLU A 191 7.95 3.39 -20.18
CA GLU A 191 6.87 3.68 -21.12
C GLU A 191 5.62 2.84 -20.85
N LYS A 192 5.79 1.53 -20.62
CA LYS A 192 4.68 0.64 -20.32
C LYS A 192 4.06 0.94 -18.95
N ARG A 193 4.87 1.29 -17.95
CA ARG A 193 4.39 1.60 -16.59
C ARG A 193 3.60 2.91 -16.53
N VAL A 194 3.89 3.87 -17.39
CA VAL A 194 3.21 5.18 -17.43
C VAL A 194 1.99 5.19 -18.36
N THR A 195 1.92 4.27 -19.33
CA THR A 195 0.83 4.24 -20.31
C THR A 195 -0.20 3.13 -20.08
N THR A 196 0.07 2.20 -19.17
CA THR A 196 -0.81 1.05 -18.89
C THR A 196 -0.99 0.83 -17.38
N VAL A 197 -1.97 0.00 -17.03
CA VAL A 197 -2.17 -0.51 -15.66
C VAL A 197 -1.66 -1.94 -15.49
N GLY A 198 -0.83 -2.40 -16.42
CA GLY A 198 -0.14 -3.69 -16.37
C GLY A 198 -1.02 -4.90 -16.69
N LYS A 199 -0.72 -6.02 -16.03
CA LYS A 199 -1.40 -7.32 -16.22
C LYS A 199 -2.13 -7.73 -14.94
N GLN A 200 -3.12 -8.62 -15.10
CA GLN A 200 -3.80 -9.26 -13.96
C GLN A 200 -2.81 -10.07 -13.09
N TYR A 201 -3.20 -10.27 -11.86
CA TYR A 201 -2.51 -11.13 -10.91
C TYR A 201 -2.74 -12.61 -11.18
#